data_0538efda08121c918b78336009f1b683
#
_entry.id   0538efda08121c918b78336009f1b683
#
_cell.length_a   1.000
_cell.length_b   1.000
_cell.length_c   1.000
_cell.angle_alpha   90.00
_cell.angle_beta   90.00
_cell.angle_gamma   90.00
#
_symmetry.space_group_name_H-M   'P 1'
#
loop_
_entity.id
_entity.type
_entity.pdbx_description
1 polymer ?
#
loop_
_entity_poly.entity_id
_entity_poly.type
_entity_poly.pdbx_seq_one_letter_code
_entity_poly.pdbx_strand_id
1 'polypeptide(L)'
;MFISVFDIFKIGIGPSSSHTVGPMVAVERYLSRLRELPGLHERGDLRVSVTLHGSLAFTGKGHATDQAVCLGMMGARPDALDPDDVGPMIERLEVEKNVAHDGLPLLAFDPLSDVIFDYGPPLPLHSNAMTFRLLDRNGRSVDEFVYYSVGGGFVVTEAELSNTRNARDELKSQDVPYPFASAAQMLEMGKTADCSIAQMKLANECCDKPLEEVVEGIDRIWSAMDACINRGIGADGILPGGLKVKRRASEIYQKLIREGRSNPPFEHTVMDWLGVYAMAVNEENAGGGRVVTAPTNGAAGVIPAVTRYYLDHCPDANEEGIRTFLLTAAAIGGIIKANASISGAEVGCQGEVGSASAMAAAGLCAALGGSNEQVENAAEIALEHHLGMTCDPIAGLVQVPCIERNALGAVKAVTAASLALRGDGSHFVPLDGCIETMRQTGLDMSEQYKETSTGGLAVNIVEC
;
A
#
# COMPACT_ATOMS: atom_id res chain seq x y z
N MET A 1 -1.71 1.12 19.91
CA MET A 1 -0.53 0.79 19.05
C MET A 1 -0.21 2.00 18.20
N PHE A 2 1.02 2.49 18.26
CA PHE A 2 1.44 3.56 17.36
C PHE A 2 1.95 2.93 16.06
N ILE A 3 1.46 3.41 14.90
CA ILE A 3 1.94 3.04 13.58
C ILE A 3 2.51 4.29 12.95
N SER A 4 3.79 4.28 12.60
CA SER A 4 4.50 5.45 12.06
C SER A 4 3.93 5.89 10.70
N VAL A 5 4.06 7.19 10.40
CA VAL A 5 3.77 7.73 9.06
C VAL A 5 4.59 6.99 7.98
N PHE A 6 5.82 6.59 8.32
CA PHE A 6 6.72 5.83 7.46
C PHE A 6 6.33 4.35 7.30
N ASP A 7 5.47 3.83 8.18
CA ASP A 7 4.90 2.49 8.06
C ASP A 7 3.65 2.48 7.18
N ILE A 8 2.89 3.57 7.18
CA ILE A 8 1.71 3.74 6.33
C ILE A 8 2.10 4.11 4.91
N PHE A 9 3.08 5.01 4.75
CA PHE A 9 3.58 5.49 3.47
C PHE A 9 4.98 4.93 3.21
N LYS A 10 5.04 3.89 2.37
CA LYS A 10 6.31 3.26 1.99
C LYS A 10 6.60 3.52 0.53
N ILE A 11 7.76 4.10 0.24
CA ILE A 11 8.27 4.18 -1.12
C ILE A 11 8.62 2.75 -1.57
N GLY A 12 8.17 2.36 -2.76
CA GLY A 12 8.40 1.03 -3.29
C GLY A 12 8.13 0.97 -4.78
N ILE A 13 7.92 -0.23 -5.28
CA ILE A 13 7.59 -0.48 -6.68
C ILE A 13 6.24 -1.18 -6.80
N GLY A 14 5.57 -0.98 -7.97
CA GLY A 14 4.36 -1.73 -8.32
C GLY A 14 4.63 -3.19 -8.70
N PRO A 15 3.55 -3.94 -8.93
CA PRO A 15 2.17 -3.48 -8.87
C PRO A 15 1.48 -3.68 -7.51
N SER A 16 2.06 -4.44 -6.55
CA SER A 16 1.34 -4.81 -5.32
C SER A 16 2.21 -4.67 -4.07
N SER A 17 1.63 -4.10 -2.99
CA SER A 17 2.32 -4.04 -1.70
C SER A 17 2.45 -5.41 -1.04
N SER A 18 1.46 -6.30 -1.18
CA SER A 18 1.48 -7.65 -0.59
C SER A 18 2.20 -8.67 -1.46
N HIS A 19 2.12 -8.55 -2.80
CA HIS A 19 2.63 -9.54 -3.76
C HIS A 19 3.97 -9.15 -4.40
N THR A 20 4.41 -7.88 -4.28
CA THR A 20 5.68 -7.39 -4.83
C THR A 20 6.58 -6.88 -3.71
N VAL A 21 6.18 -5.80 -3.00
CA VAL A 21 6.99 -5.21 -1.93
C VAL A 21 7.19 -6.19 -0.78
N GLY A 22 6.12 -6.87 -0.33
CA GLY A 22 6.18 -7.86 0.74
C GLY A 22 7.17 -9.00 0.48
N PRO A 23 7.13 -9.69 -0.67
CA PRO A 23 8.12 -10.69 -1.04
C PRO A 23 9.56 -10.19 -1.05
N MET A 24 9.84 -8.98 -1.56
CA MET A 24 11.18 -8.40 -1.49
C MET A 24 11.66 -8.21 -0.04
N VAL A 25 10.80 -7.68 0.83
CA VAL A 25 11.08 -7.52 2.26
C VAL A 25 11.26 -8.87 2.96
N ALA A 26 10.45 -9.88 2.60
CA ALA A 26 10.59 -11.23 3.16
C ALA A 26 11.94 -11.86 2.80
N VAL A 27 12.39 -11.68 1.57
CA VAL A 27 13.74 -12.12 1.14
C VAL A 27 14.83 -11.41 1.95
N GLU A 28 14.76 -10.09 2.10
CA GLU A 28 15.72 -9.32 2.90
C GLU A 28 15.79 -9.84 4.35
N ARG A 29 14.64 -10.10 4.98
CA ARG A 29 14.55 -10.69 6.32
C ARG A 29 15.15 -12.11 6.35
N TYR A 30 14.90 -12.92 5.33
CA TYR A 30 15.47 -14.27 5.25
C TYR A 30 16.99 -14.25 5.06
N LEU A 31 17.52 -13.41 4.17
CA LEU A 31 18.96 -13.24 4.00
C LEU A 31 19.63 -12.74 5.29
N SER A 32 18.96 -11.86 6.04
CA SER A 32 19.44 -11.40 7.35
C SER A 32 19.48 -12.56 8.36
N ARG A 33 18.43 -13.39 8.41
CA ARG A 33 18.40 -14.61 9.23
C ARG A 33 19.53 -15.57 8.86
N LEU A 34 19.82 -15.76 7.58
CA LEU A 34 20.91 -16.64 7.14
C LEU A 34 22.28 -16.18 7.66
N ARG A 35 22.52 -14.86 7.77
CA ARG A 35 23.78 -14.31 8.33
C ARG A 35 23.97 -14.69 9.81
N GLU A 36 22.91 -14.96 10.54
CA GLU A 36 22.94 -15.34 11.96
C GLU A 36 23.13 -16.85 12.16
N LEU A 37 23.03 -17.67 11.10
CA LEU A 37 23.20 -19.11 11.20
C LEU A 37 24.68 -19.51 11.40
N PRO A 38 25.03 -20.26 12.46
CA PRO A 38 26.41 -20.64 12.71
C PRO A 38 26.92 -21.65 11.67
N GLY A 39 28.19 -21.49 11.28
CA GLY A 39 28.88 -22.44 10.41
C GLY A 39 28.40 -22.48 8.95
N LEU A 40 27.67 -21.47 8.49
CA LEU A 40 27.13 -21.44 7.12
C LEU A 40 28.24 -21.39 6.07
N HIS A 41 29.32 -20.62 6.33
CA HIS A 41 30.47 -20.52 5.44
C HIS A 41 31.28 -21.81 5.28
N GLU A 42 31.15 -22.75 6.24
CA GLU A 42 31.83 -24.05 6.19
C GLU A 42 31.07 -25.06 5.32
N ARG A 43 29.81 -24.74 4.94
CA ARG A 43 28.97 -25.58 4.08
C ARG A 43 29.16 -25.13 2.65
N GLY A 44 29.61 -26.03 1.79
CA GLY A 44 29.67 -25.77 0.33
C GLY A 44 28.34 -26.01 -0.35
N ASP A 45 28.18 -25.40 -1.53
CA ASP A 45 27.06 -25.65 -2.47
C ASP A 45 25.66 -25.54 -1.84
N LEU A 46 25.34 -24.37 -1.34
CA LEU A 46 24.03 -24.04 -0.77
C LEU A 46 23.10 -23.47 -1.85
N ARG A 47 21.83 -23.88 -1.80
CA ARG A 47 20.76 -23.42 -2.70
C ARG A 47 19.57 -22.88 -1.91
N VAL A 48 19.04 -21.76 -2.35
CA VAL A 48 17.79 -21.22 -1.78
C VAL A 48 16.63 -21.57 -2.69
N SER A 49 15.50 -22.00 -2.13
CA SER A 49 14.23 -22.10 -2.84
C SER A 49 13.13 -21.39 -2.06
N VAL A 50 12.16 -20.82 -2.78
CA VAL A 50 11.04 -20.08 -2.22
C VAL A 50 9.73 -20.65 -2.76
N THR A 51 8.87 -21.13 -1.86
CA THR A 51 7.52 -21.60 -2.22
C THR A 51 6.50 -20.53 -1.87
N LEU A 52 5.74 -20.10 -2.85
CA LEU A 52 4.64 -19.15 -2.75
C LEU A 52 3.33 -19.92 -2.54
N HIS A 53 2.54 -19.54 -1.53
CA HIS A 53 1.30 -20.22 -1.16
C HIS A 53 0.08 -19.31 -1.29
N GLY A 54 -1.10 -19.91 -1.47
CA GLY A 54 -2.38 -19.23 -1.46
C GLY A 54 -2.46 -18.09 -2.49
N SER A 55 -2.86 -16.89 -2.10
CA SER A 55 -3.01 -15.76 -3.03
C SER A 55 -1.69 -15.40 -3.71
N LEU A 56 -0.53 -15.52 -3.04
CA LEU A 56 0.78 -15.31 -3.68
C LEU A 56 1.10 -16.30 -4.79
N ALA A 57 0.48 -17.48 -4.80
CA ALA A 57 0.57 -18.43 -5.90
C ALA A 57 -0.46 -18.14 -6.98
N PHE A 58 -1.74 -18.02 -6.60
CA PHE A 58 -2.84 -17.90 -7.57
C PHE A 58 -2.81 -16.61 -8.39
N THR A 59 -2.43 -15.49 -7.80
CA THR A 59 -2.34 -14.18 -8.47
C THR A 59 -0.91 -13.69 -8.68
N GLY A 60 0.08 -14.47 -8.21
CA GLY A 60 1.48 -14.06 -8.15
C GLY A 60 2.11 -13.70 -9.50
N LYS A 61 1.76 -14.40 -10.56
CA LYS A 61 2.25 -14.07 -11.91
C LYS A 61 1.75 -12.70 -12.37
N GLY A 62 0.48 -12.39 -12.12
CA GLY A 62 -0.11 -11.08 -12.44
C GLY A 62 0.49 -9.92 -11.63
N HIS A 63 0.99 -10.21 -10.45
CA HIS A 63 1.61 -9.25 -9.54
C HIS A 63 3.16 -9.27 -9.57
N ALA A 64 3.77 -10.00 -10.50
CA ALA A 64 5.23 -10.15 -10.62
C ALA A 64 5.90 -10.64 -9.31
N THR A 65 5.24 -11.53 -8.55
CA THR A 65 5.73 -12.01 -7.25
C THR A 65 7.03 -12.81 -7.39
N ASP A 66 7.15 -13.61 -8.45
CA ASP A 66 8.39 -14.31 -8.81
C ASP A 66 9.55 -13.35 -9.08
N GLN A 67 9.30 -12.29 -9.86
CA GLN A 67 10.31 -11.25 -10.11
C GLN A 67 10.68 -10.51 -8.82
N ALA A 68 9.70 -10.24 -7.95
CA ALA A 68 9.95 -9.62 -6.66
C ALA A 68 10.86 -10.46 -5.77
N VAL A 69 10.65 -11.77 -5.72
CA VAL A 69 11.55 -12.70 -5.01
C VAL A 69 12.95 -12.66 -5.64
N CYS A 70 13.06 -12.71 -6.97
CA CYS A 70 14.34 -12.63 -7.68
C CYS A 70 15.10 -11.33 -7.37
N LEU A 71 14.42 -10.20 -7.43
CA LEU A 71 15.00 -8.89 -7.12
C LEU A 71 15.48 -8.82 -5.66
N GLY A 72 14.67 -9.32 -4.72
CA GLY A 72 15.08 -9.43 -3.33
C GLY A 72 16.30 -10.32 -3.16
N MET A 73 16.35 -11.49 -3.85
CA MET A 73 17.50 -12.39 -3.85
C MET A 73 18.75 -11.75 -4.46
N MET A 74 18.62 -10.75 -5.32
CA MET A 74 19.75 -9.95 -5.81
C MET A 74 20.12 -8.78 -4.88
N GLY A 75 19.44 -8.63 -3.74
CA GLY A 75 19.69 -7.57 -2.76
C GLY A 75 19.02 -6.23 -3.10
N ALA A 76 18.10 -6.21 -4.06
CA ALA A 76 17.35 -5.01 -4.37
C ALA A 76 16.36 -4.69 -3.25
N ARG A 77 16.31 -3.41 -2.85
CA ARG A 77 15.36 -2.90 -1.86
C ARG A 77 14.23 -2.14 -2.56
N PRO A 78 12.95 -2.36 -2.16
CA PRO A 78 11.82 -1.71 -2.81
C PRO A 78 11.91 -0.17 -2.86
N ASP A 79 12.46 0.43 -1.80
CA ASP A 79 12.58 1.90 -1.64
C ASP A 79 13.70 2.53 -2.47
N ALA A 80 14.70 1.73 -2.89
CA ALA A 80 15.89 2.19 -3.60
C ALA A 80 15.94 1.74 -5.07
N LEU A 81 15.16 0.70 -5.44
CA LEU A 81 15.19 0.13 -6.78
C LEU A 81 14.70 1.13 -7.84
N ASP A 82 15.48 1.29 -8.91
CA ASP A 82 15.02 1.97 -10.12
C ASP A 82 14.19 0.99 -10.96
N PRO A 83 12.95 1.32 -11.34
CA PRO A 83 12.15 0.46 -12.21
C PRO A 83 12.81 0.09 -13.54
N ASP A 84 13.65 0.96 -14.07
CA ASP A 84 14.37 0.72 -15.33
C ASP A 84 15.49 -0.34 -15.20
N ASP A 85 15.95 -0.63 -13.98
CA ASP A 85 16.94 -1.68 -13.68
C ASP A 85 16.33 -3.09 -13.54
N VAL A 86 15.01 -3.21 -13.38
CA VAL A 86 14.33 -4.48 -13.11
C VAL A 86 14.60 -5.52 -14.20
N GLY A 87 14.38 -5.16 -15.47
CA GLY A 87 14.61 -6.07 -16.60
C GLY A 87 16.05 -6.57 -16.66
N PRO A 88 17.04 -5.68 -16.73
CA PRO A 88 18.47 -6.06 -16.74
C PRO A 88 18.91 -6.94 -15.55
N MET A 89 18.37 -6.68 -14.35
CA MET A 89 18.66 -7.50 -13.17
C MET A 89 18.13 -8.92 -13.32
N ILE A 90 16.86 -9.09 -13.75
CA ILE A 90 16.27 -10.42 -13.94
C ILE A 90 17.02 -11.19 -15.02
N GLU A 91 17.32 -10.59 -16.18
CA GLU A 91 18.09 -11.22 -17.26
C GLU A 91 19.46 -11.69 -16.77
N ARG A 92 20.15 -10.88 -15.95
CA ARG A 92 21.44 -11.28 -15.36
C ARG A 92 21.27 -12.50 -14.44
N LEU A 93 20.28 -12.52 -13.57
CA LEU A 93 20.04 -13.64 -12.65
C LEU A 93 19.70 -14.94 -13.39
N GLU A 94 18.92 -14.87 -14.46
CA GLU A 94 18.60 -16.04 -15.30
C GLU A 94 19.85 -16.69 -15.92
N VAL A 95 20.90 -15.90 -16.20
CA VAL A 95 22.18 -16.38 -16.73
C VAL A 95 23.08 -16.90 -15.63
N GLU A 96 23.26 -16.12 -14.56
CA GLU A 96 24.21 -16.42 -13.47
C GLU A 96 23.72 -17.55 -12.55
N LYS A 97 22.42 -17.63 -12.29
CA LYS A 97 21.76 -18.63 -11.42
C LYS A 97 22.39 -18.76 -10.04
N ASN A 98 22.93 -17.67 -9.56
CA ASN A 98 23.49 -17.54 -8.21
C ASN A 98 23.43 -16.10 -7.74
N VAL A 99 23.50 -15.92 -6.42
CA VAL A 99 23.50 -14.61 -5.78
C VAL A 99 24.60 -14.54 -4.72
N ALA A 100 25.28 -13.39 -4.68
CA ALA A 100 26.35 -13.11 -3.74
C ALA A 100 25.92 -11.96 -2.80
N HIS A 101 26.10 -12.15 -1.51
CA HIS A 101 25.80 -11.14 -0.50
C HIS A 101 26.93 -11.08 0.54
N ASP A 102 27.18 -9.89 1.05
CA ASP A 102 28.15 -9.68 2.13
C ASP A 102 27.72 -10.52 3.36
N GLY A 103 28.69 -11.26 3.91
CA GLY A 103 28.46 -12.11 5.07
C GLY A 103 27.73 -13.42 4.79
N LEU A 104 27.52 -13.81 3.52
CA LEU A 104 26.97 -15.10 3.12
C LEU A 104 27.88 -15.82 2.11
N PRO A 105 27.89 -17.15 2.07
CA PRO A 105 28.50 -17.88 0.96
C PRO A 105 27.72 -17.62 -0.34
N LEU A 106 28.31 -17.97 -1.49
CA LEU A 106 27.62 -17.94 -2.77
C LEU A 106 26.41 -18.89 -2.70
N LEU A 107 25.22 -18.38 -2.97
CA LEU A 107 23.98 -19.15 -2.93
C LEU A 107 23.51 -19.43 -4.36
N ALA A 108 23.31 -20.69 -4.71
CA ALA A 108 22.66 -21.07 -5.96
C ALA A 108 21.17 -20.68 -5.89
N PHE A 109 20.68 -20.05 -6.97
CA PHE A 109 19.27 -19.66 -7.11
C PHE A 109 18.92 -19.53 -8.59
N ASP A 110 18.11 -20.45 -9.09
CA ASP A 110 17.61 -20.44 -10.47
C ASP A 110 16.15 -19.94 -10.48
N PRO A 111 15.85 -18.76 -11.03
CA PRO A 111 14.51 -18.18 -11.07
C PRO A 111 13.42 -19.14 -11.57
N LEU A 112 13.76 -20.02 -12.52
CA LEU A 112 12.80 -20.92 -13.16
C LEU A 112 12.44 -22.15 -12.33
N SER A 113 13.29 -22.56 -11.40
CA SER A 113 13.12 -23.79 -10.61
C SER A 113 13.03 -23.56 -9.11
N ASP A 114 13.55 -22.44 -8.60
CA ASP A 114 13.62 -22.17 -7.18
C ASP A 114 12.49 -21.26 -6.66
N VAL A 115 11.74 -20.61 -7.56
CA VAL A 115 10.47 -19.95 -7.22
C VAL A 115 9.32 -20.89 -7.57
N ILE A 116 8.70 -21.48 -6.56
CA ILE A 116 7.69 -22.52 -6.69
C ILE A 116 6.32 -21.93 -6.36
N PHE A 117 5.37 -22.08 -7.28
CA PHE A 117 3.97 -21.70 -7.06
C PHE A 117 3.19 -22.92 -6.57
N ASP A 118 2.78 -22.91 -5.30
CA ASP A 118 1.96 -23.96 -4.70
C ASP A 118 0.48 -23.59 -4.77
N TYR A 119 -0.24 -24.24 -5.67
CA TYR A 119 -1.68 -24.06 -5.88
C TYR A 119 -2.54 -24.94 -4.96
N GLY A 120 -1.93 -25.54 -3.94
CA GLY A 120 -2.64 -26.27 -2.88
C GLY A 120 -3.41 -25.36 -1.93
N PRO A 121 -3.97 -25.92 -0.85
CA PRO A 121 -4.64 -25.16 0.19
C PRO A 121 -3.69 -24.09 0.80
N PRO A 122 -4.18 -22.88 1.11
CA PRO A 122 -3.35 -21.87 1.75
C PRO A 122 -2.91 -22.32 3.15
N LEU A 123 -1.80 -21.74 3.63
CA LEU A 123 -1.37 -21.99 5.01
C LEU A 123 -2.39 -21.41 6.01
N PRO A 124 -2.59 -22.05 7.18
CA PRO A 124 -3.74 -21.76 8.07
C PRO A 124 -3.79 -20.34 8.63
N LEU A 125 -2.63 -19.66 8.74
CA LEU A 125 -2.56 -18.36 9.43
C LEU A 125 -2.89 -17.18 8.53
N HIS A 126 -2.47 -17.23 7.26
CA HIS A 126 -2.72 -16.17 6.29
C HIS A 126 -2.54 -16.68 4.86
N SER A 127 -3.36 -16.18 3.91
CA SER A 127 -3.32 -16.60 2.51
C SER A 127 -2.04 -16.21 1.77
N ASN A 128 -1.37 -15.12 2.19
CA ASN A 128 -0.15 -14.64 1.55
C ASN A 128 1.09 -15.16 2.29
N ALA A 129 1.39 -16.44 2.14
CA ALA A 129 2.53 -17.09 2.81
C ALA A 129 3.66 -17.44 1.84
N MET A 130 4.88 -17.39 2.32
CA MET A 130 6.10 -17.78 1.61
C MET A 130 6.95 -18.68 2.50
N THR A 131 7.30 -19.86 1.99
CA THR A 131 8.26 -20.77 2.65
C THR A 131 9.61 -20.67 1.98
N PHE A 132 10.61 -20.24 2.74
CA PHE A 132 12.00 -20.19 2.33
C PHE A 132 12.72 -21.45 2.81
N ARG A 133 13.51 -22.07 1.94
CA ARG A 133 14.35 -23.23 2.26
C ARG A 133 15.77 -22.99 1.83
N LEU A 134 16.72 -23.24 2.73
CA LEU A 134 18.13 -23.39 2.40
C LEU A 134 18.43 -24.87 2.28
N LEU A 135 18.93 -25.30 1.14
CA LEU A 135 19.20 -26.69 0.82
C LEU A 135 20.70 -26.92 0.68
N ASP A 136 21.18 -28.08 1.15
CA ASP A 136 22.53 -28.54 0.86
C ASP A 136 22.65 -29.17 -0.55
N ARG A 137 23.85 -29.53 -0.97
CA ARG A 137 24.13 -30.20 -2.26
C ARG A 137 23.34 -31.50 -2.51
N ASN A 138 22.81 -32.13 -1.44
CA ASN A 138 22.03 -33.37 -1.52
C ASN A 138 20.52 -33.08 -1.51
N GLY A 139 20.11 -31.81 -1.52
CA GLY A 139 18.71 -31.37 -1.45
C GLY A 139 18.08 -31.48 -0.04
N ARG A 140 18.90 -31.66 1.01
CA ARG A 140 18.41 -31.70 2.40
C ARG A 140 18.26 -30.30 2.93
N SER A 141 17.15 -30.02 3.63
CA SER A 141 16.91 -28.73 4.26
C SER A 141 17.92 -28.48 5.39
N VAL A 142 18.62 -27.36 5.28
CA VAL A 142 19.52 -26.80 6.27
C VAL A 142 18.81 -25.82 7.18
N ASP A 143 17.94 -24.99 6.60
CA ASP A 143 17.03 -24.07 7.27
C ASP A 143 15.72 -24.00 6.50
N GLU A 144 14.62 -23.84 7.24
CA GLU A 144 13.30 -23.60 6.67
C GLU A 144 12.60 -22.55 7.51
N PHE A 145 12.01 -21.54 6.83
CA PHE A 145 11.31 -20.47 7.52
C PHE A 145 10.12 -19.95 6.72
N VAL A 146 9.05 -19.56 7.43
CA VAL A 146 7.82 -19.06 6.83
C VAL A 146 7.63 -17.59 7.19
N TYR A 147 7.36 -16.77 6.15
CA TYR A 147 6.95 -15.39 6.28
C TYR A 147 5.55 -15.19 5.69
N TYR A 148 4.82 -14.22 6.25
CA TYR A 148 3.49 -13.83 5.81
C TYR A 148 3.48 -12.37 5.40
N SER A 149 2.99 -12.06 4.19
CA SER A 149 2.82 -10.69 3.70
C SER A 149 1.41 -10.21 4.02
N VAL A 150 1.26 -9.37 5.03
CA VAL A 150 -0.04 -8.98 5.60
C VAL A 150 -0.58 -7.63 5.05
N GLY A 151 -0.22 -7.29 3.82
CA GLY A 151 -0.62 -6.05 3.16
C GLY A 151 0.24 -4.83 3.54
N GLY A 152 0.15 -3.75 2.75
CA GLY A 152 0.91 -2.52 3.00
C GLY A 152 2.45 -2.69 3.05
N GLY A 153 3.00 -3.75 2.45
CA GLY A 153 4.43 -4.08 2.53
C GLY A 153 4.90 -4.53 3.92
N PHE A 154 3.96 -4.94 4.79
CA PHE A 154 4.31 -5.53 6.09
C PHE A 154 4.53 -7.04 5.93
N VAL A 155 5.59 -7.52 6.53
CA VAL A 155 5.94 -8.94 6.57
C VAL A 155 6.11 -9.37 8.01
N VAL A 156 5.51 -10.48 8.37
CA VAL A 156 5.53 -11.03 9.74
C VAL A 156 5.88 -12.51 9.73
N THR A 157 6.41 -13.00 10.84
CA THR A 157 6.61 -14.42 11.12
C THR A 157 5.34 -15.02 11.74
N GLU A 158 5.30 -16.34 11.86
CA GLU A 158 4.22 -17.05 12.59
C GLU A 158 4.09 -16.56 14.04
N ALA A 159 5.22 -16.40 14.73
CA ALA A 159 5.24 -15.92 16.11
C ALA A 159 4.72 -14.49 16.24
N GLU A 160 5.14 -13.60 15.35
CA GLU A 160 4.67 -12.20 15.32
C GLU A 160 3.16 -12.14 15.00
N LEU A 161 2.67 -12.96 14.05
CA LEU A 161 1.26 -13.01 13.68
C LEU A 161 0.38 -13.56 14.81
N SER A 162 0.85 -14.61 15.50
CA SER A 162 0.15 -15.21 16.64
C SER A 162 0.13 -14.24 17.84
N ASN A 163 1.23 -13.54 18.08
CA ASN A 163 1.31 -12.52 19.14
C ASN A 163 0.39 -11.34 18.84
N THR A 164 0.26 -10.90 17.60
CA THR A 164 -0.65 -9.81 17.22
C THR A 164 -2.11 -10.17 17.47
N ARG A 165 -2.51 -11.43 17.30
CA ARG A 165 -3.84 -11.92 17.66
C ARG A 165 -4.08 -11.93 19.18
N ASN A 166 -3.05 -12.25 19.96
CA ASN A 166 -3.11 -12.24 21.44
C ASN A 166 -2.88 -10.83 22.02
N ALA A 167 -2.11 -9.99 21.34
CA ALA A 167 -1.75 -8.64 21.76
C ALA A 167 -2.85 -7.58 21.54
N ARG A 168 -4.00 -7.93 20.93
CA ARG A 168 -5.20 -7.06 21.02
C ARG A 168 -5.61 -6.82 22.47
N ASP A 169 -5.30 -7.76 23.37
CA ASP A 169 -5.55 -7.61 24.83
C ASP A 169 -4.34 -7.03 25.60
N GLU A 170 -3.14 -6.96 25.01
CA GLU A 170 -1.90 -6.51 25.65
C GLU A 170 -1.18 -5.38 24.89
N LEU A 171 -1.88 -4.59 24.10
CA LEU A 171 -1.31 -3.39 23.46
C LEU A 171 -0.94 -2.35 24.53
N LYS A 172 0.05 -2.73 25.36
CA LYS A 172 0.79 -1.81 26.21
C LYS A 172 1.43 -0.76 25.33
N SER A 173 1.11 0.48 25.66
CA SER A 173 1.62 1.72 25.14
C SER A 173 3.08 1.61 24.70
N GLN A 174 3.37 1.82 23.43
CA GLN A 174 4.61 2.50 23.10
C GLN A 174 4.59 3.80 23.93
N ASP A 175 5.73 4.17 24.53
CA ASP A 175 5.86 5.42 25.29
C ASP A 175 5.84 6.62 24.32
N VAL A 176 4.69 6.85 23.70
CA VAL A 176 4.44 8.01 22.85
C VAL A 176 3.51 8.99 23.56
N PRO A 177 3.63 10.31 23.33
CA PRO A 177 2.84 11.32 24.02
C PRO A 177 1.32 11.16 23.84
N TYR A 178 0.89 10.70 22.66
CA TYR A 178 -0.54 10.59 22.31
C TYR A 178 -0.88 9.17 21.80
N PRO A 179 -1.02 8.17 22.67
CA PRO A 179 -1.20 6.76 22.31
C PRO A 179 -2.67 6.42 22.02
N PHE A 180 -3.31 7.07 21.07
CA PHE A 180 -4.67 6.74 20.67
C PHE A 180 -4.75 5.44 19.85
N ALA A 181 -5.77 4.63 20.14
CA ALA A 181 -6.06 3.37 19.42
C ALA A 181 -7.40 3.43 18.68
N SER A 182 -8.22 4.47 18.88
CA SER A 182 -9.50 4.68 18.22
C SER A 182 -9.70 6.16 17.88
N ALA A 183 -10.67 6.45 17.00
CA ALA A 183 -11.04 7.82 16.66
C ALA A 183 -11.58 8.58 17.86
N ALA A 184 -12.39 7.94 18.70
CA ALA A 184 -12.89 8.55 19.94
C ALA A 184 -11.75 8.96 20.89
N GLN A 185 -10.74 8.09 21.08
CA GLN A 185 -9.56 8.43 21.90
C GLN A 185 -8.75 9.55 21.28
N MET A 186 -8.57 9.54 19.95
CA MET A 186 -7.85 10.59 19.22
C MET A 186 -8.51 11.97 19.42
N LEU A 187 -9.83 12.05 19.29
CA LEU A 187 -10.58 13.29 19.51
C LEU A 187 -10.47 13.79 20.96
N GLU A 188 -10.63 12.90 21.93
CA GLU A 188 -10.53 13.27 23.36
C GLU A 188 -9.12 13.75 23.73
N MET A 189 -8.08 13.10 23.23
CA MET A 189 -6.70 13.53 23.42
C MET A 189 -6.43 14.91 22.79
N GLY A 190 -6.87 15.11 21.54
CA GLY A 190 -6.72 16.39 20.85
C GLY A 190 -7.43 17.52 21.58
N LYS A 191 -8.65 17.28 22.08
CA LYS A 191 -9.42 18.24 22.87
C LYS A 191 -8.73 18.56 24.21
N THR A 192 -8.23 17.54 24.91
CA THR A 192 -7.58 17.71 26.20
C THR A 192 -6.25 18.46 26.10
N ALA A 193 -5.49 18.19 25.03
CA ALA A 193 -4.18 18.77 24.79
C ALA A 193 -4.22 20.09 23.99
N ASP A 194 -5.39 20.50 23.52
CA ASP A 194 -5.57 21.63 22.57
C ASP A 194 -4.65 21.50 21.34
N CYS A 195 -4.59 20.30 20.78
CA CYS A 195 -3.73 19.94 19.65
C CYS A 195 -4.53 19.39 18.47
N SER A 196 -4.09 19.68 17.26
CA SER A 196 -4.61 19.01 16.05
C SER A 196 -4.14 17.55 15.95
N ILE A 197 -4.85 16.75 15.16
CA ILE A 197 -4.47 15.35 14.89
C ILE A 197 -3.06 15.29 14.29
N ALA A 198 -2.72 16.19 13.36
CA ALA A 198 -1.39 16.28 12.78
C ALA A 198 -0.30 16.57 13.81
N GLN A 199 -0.56 17.51 14.75
CA GLN A 199 0.38 17.84 15.83
C GLN A 199 0.62 16.68 16.78
N MET A 200 -0.45 15.98 17.18
CA MET A 200 -0.33 14.77 18.01
C MET A 200 0.47 13.68 17.29
N LYS A 201 0.18 13.47 16.00
CA LYS A 201 0.89 12.49 15.18
C LYS A 201 2.37 12.84 15.04
N LEU A 202 2.70 14.11 14.77
CA LEU A 202 4.08 14.60 14.68
C LEU A 202 4.83 14.41 16.00
N ALA A 203 4.20 14.75 17.14
CA ALA A 203 4.80 14.53 18.46
C ALA A 203 5.13 13.06 18.73
N ASN A 204 4.26 12.15 18.29
CA ASN A 204 4.50 10.70 18.39
C ASN A 204 5.67 10.25 17.49
N GLU A 205 5.80 10.79 16.28
CA GLU A 205 6.92 10.48 15.38
C GLU A 205 8.28 10.95 15.92
N CYS A 206 8.27 12.07 16.67
CA CYS A 206 9.48 12.66 17.22
C CYS A 206 9.99 11.99 18.51
N CYS A 207 9.35 10.91 18.99
CA CYS A 207 9.86 10.18 20.15
C CYS A 207 11.21 9.51 19.92
N ASP A 208 11.38 8.92 18.73
CA ASP A 208 12.57 8.16 18.38
C ASP A 208 13.45 8.87 17.32
N LYS A 209 12.99 10.00 16.77
CA LYS A 209 13.64 10.73 15.68
C LYS A 209 13.64 12.23 15.92
N PRO A 210 14.69 12.95 15.50
CA PRO A 210 14.68 14.39 15.47
C PRO A 210 13.58 14.94 14.53
N LEU A 211 13.04 16.12 14.88
CA LEU A 211 12.00 16.77 14.06
C LEU A 211 12.42 16.95 12.60
N GLU A 212 13.65 17.36 12.38
CA GLU A 212 14.21 17.58 11.04
C GLU A 212 14.18 16.29 10.20
N GLU A 213 14.54 15.15 10.79
CA GLU A 213 14.51 13.85 10.10
C GLU A 213 13.07 13.42 9.76
N VAL A 214 12.12 13.68 10.65
CA VAL A 214 10.69 13.39 10.42
C VAL A 214 10.16 14.25 9.27
N VAL A 215 10.45 15.55 9.29
CA VAL A 215 10.03 16.51 8.26
C VAL A 215 10.63 16.13 6.90
N GLU A 216 11.94 15.91 6.82
CA GLU A 216 12.62 15.47 5.58
C GLU A 216 12.05 14.14 5.06
N GLY A 217 11.69 13.23 5.97
CA GLY A 217 11.08 11.96 5.61
C GLY A 217 9.71 12.14 4.96
N ILE A 218 8.87 13.02 5.52
CA ILE A 218 7.54 13.34 4.98
C ILE A 218 7.66 14.03 3.61
N ASP A 219 8.57 14.99 3.49
CA ASP A 219 8.83 15.71 2.24
C ASP A 219 9.33 14.75 1.14
N ARG A 220 10.15 13.77 1.49
CA ARG A 220 10.59 12.70 0.58
C ARG A 220 9.44 11.80 0.12
N ILE A 221 8.48 11.49 1.01
CA ILE A 221 7.26 10.75 0.65
C ILE A 221 6.46 11.53 -0.39
N TRP A 222 6.20 12.82 -0.13
CA TRP A 222 5.50 13.68 -1.10
C TRP A 222 6.25 13.78 -2.42
N SER A 223 7.55 14.01 -2.39
CA SER A 223 8.37 14.10 -3.61
C SER A 223 8.27 12.82 -4.47
N ALA A 224 8.22 11.64 -3.84
CA ALA A 224 8.04 10.38 -4.54
C ALA A 224 6.63 10.25 -5.14
N MET A 225 5.58 10.70 -4.43
CA MET A 225 4.20 10.72 -4.92
C MET A 225 4.06 11.66 -6.12
N ASP A 226 4.59 12.87 -6.04
CA ASP A 226 4.54 13.87 -7.12
C ASP A 226 5.33 13.41 -8.36
N ALA A 227 6.51 12.85 -8.17
CA ALA A 227 7.29 12.26 -9.25
C ALA A 227 6.55 11.12 -9.96
N CYS A 228 5.81 10.29 -9.21
CA CYS A 228 4.98 9.23 -9.76
C CYS A 228 3.84 9.77 -10.62
N ILE A 229 3.12 10.81 -10.16
CA ILE A 229 2.08 11.50 -10.95
C ILE A 229 2.68 12.03 -12.26
N ASN A 230 3.80 12.75 -12.17
CA ASN A 230 4.44 13.39 -13.33
C ASN A 230 4.94 12.35 -14.33
N ARG A 231 5.50 11.22 -13.89
CA ARG A 231 5.90 10.10 -14.75
C ARG A 231 4.69 9.48 -15.44
N GLY A 232 3.59 9.20 -14.72
CA GLY A 232 2.38 8.62 -15.29
C GLY A 232 1.66 9.52 -16.28
N ILE A 233 1.66 10.82 -16.06
CA ILE A 233 1.15 11.82 -17.03
C ILE A 233 2.01 11.84 -18.31
N GLY A 234 3.30 11.60 -18.20
CA GLY A 234 4.22 11.54 -19.34
C GLY A 234 4.23 10.20 -20.07
N ALA A 235 3.64 9.15 -19.52
CA ALA A 235 3.71 7.80 -20.05
C ALA A 235 2.49 7.45 -20.92
N ASP A 236 2.72 6.70 -22.00
CA ASP A 236 1.70 6.17 -22.89
C ASP A 236 1.87 4.66 -23.12
N GLY A 237 1.10 4.08 -24.05
CA GLY A 237 1.20 2.69 -24.45
C GLY A 237 0.21 1.76 -23.73
N ILE A 238 0.57 0.48 -23.65
CA ILE A 238 -0.26 -0.60 -23.13
C ILE A 238 0.37 -1.14 -21.86
N LEU A 239 -0.44 -1.34 -20.81
CA LEU A 239 0.01 -1.92 -19.55
C LEU A 239 0.37 -3.40 -19.72
N PRO A 240 1.36 -3.91 -18.95
CA PRO A 240 1.77 -5.32 -19.01
C PRO A 240 0.68 -6.27 -18.49
N GLY A 241 0.84 -7.58 -18.69
CA GLY A 241 -0.02 -8.61 -18.09
C GLY A 241 -1.11 -9.19 -19.01
N GLY A 242 -1.19 -8.74 -20.26
CA GLY A 242 -2.02 -9.40 -21.29
C GLY A 242 -3.44 -8.87 -21.49
N LEU A 243 -3.99 -8.08 -20.56
CA LEU A 243 -5.34 -7.46 -20.73
C LEU A 243 -5.38 -6.37 -21.80
N LYS A 244 -4.23 -5.94 -22.31
CA LYS A 244 -4.10 -4.87 -23.33
C LYS A 244 -4.74 -3.55 -22.90
N VAL A 245 -4.77 -3.25 -21.60
CA VAL A 245 -5.27 -1.99 -21.06
C VAL A 245 -4.38 -0.86 -21.53
N LYS A 246 -4.97 0.11 -22.24
CA LYS A 246 -4.27 1.31 -22.71
C LYS A 246 -4.10 2.30 -21.54
N ARG A 247 -2.91 2.90 -21.40
CA ARG A 247 -2.70 4.06 -20.53
C ARG A 247 -3.56 5.23 -21.03
N ARG A 248 -4.27 5.90 -20.14
CA ARG A 248 -5.23 6.97 -20.46
C ARG A 248 -4.86 8.31 -19.82
N ALA A 249 -4.09 8.30 -18.74
CA ALA A 249 -3.79 9.49 -17.96
C ALA A 249 -3.14 10.58 -18.81
N SER A 250 -2.13 10.25 -19.63
CA SER A 250 -1.44 11.20 -20.51
C SER A 250 -2.41 11.87 -21.51
N GLU A 251 -3.24 11.09 -22.18
CA GLU A 251 -4.19 11.63 -23.17
C GLU A 251 -5.24 12.55 -22.52
N ILE A 252 -5.80 12.14 -21.35
CA ILE A 252 -6.78 12.95 -20.61
C ILE A 252 -6.13 14.24 -20.14
N TYR A 253 -4.94 14.18 -19.56
CA TYR A 253 -4.18 15.35 -19.10
C TYR A 253 -3.97 16.36 -20.24
N GLN A 254 -3.53 15.89 -21.41
CA GLN A 254 -3.31 16.75 -22.57
C GLN A 254 -4.61 17.39 -23.08
N LYS A 255 -5.75 16.70 -22.96
CA LYS A 255 -7.05 17.28 -23.28
C LYS A 255 -7.44 18.39 -22.31
N LEU A 256 -7.31 18.14 -21.00
CA LEU A 256 -7.60 19.13 -19.95
C LEU A 256 -6.76 20.40 -20.10
N ILE A 257 -5.46 20.29 -20.37
CA ILE A 257 -4.59 21.43 -20.62
C ILE A 257 -5.06 22.24 -21.85
N ARG A 258 -5.45 21.59 -22.94
CA ARG A 258 -5.92 22.26 -24.16
C ARG A 258 -7.27 22.97 -23.95
N GLU A 259 -8.18 22.32 -23.26
CA GLU A 259 -9.51 22.87 -22.96
C GLU A 259 -9.42 24.10 -22.06
N GLY A 260 -8.59 24.06 -21.01
CA GLY A 260 -8.35 25.19 -20.13
C GLY A 260 -7.75 26.43 -20.82
N ARG A 261 -7.12 26.26 -21.99
CA ARG A 261 -6.56 27.38 -22.80
C ARG A 261 -7.57 28.00 -23.76
N SER A 262 -8.62 27.27 -24.12
CA SER A 262 -9.54 27.69 -25.21
C SER A 262 -10.90 28.17 -24.74
N ASN A 263 -11.41 27.64 -23.64
CA ASN A 263 -12.74 28.02 -23.09
C ASN A 263 -12.68 27.97 -21.56
N PRO A 264 -13.62 28.68 -20.86
CA PRO A 264 -13.82 28.45 -19.43
C PRO A 264 -14.10 26.96 -19.20
N PRO A 265 -13.38 26.29 -18.28
CA PRO A 265 -13.64 24.87 -18.00
C PRO A 265 -15.04 24.70 -17.44
N PHE A 266 -15.67 23.55 -17.70
CA PHE A 266 -16.89 23.17 -16.99
C PHE A 266 -16.62 23.06 -15.49
N GLU A 267 -17.58 23.36 -14.65
CA GLU A 267 -17.43 23.34 -13.20
C GLU A 267 -17.00 21.95 -12.69
N HIS A 268 -17.42 20.86 -13.34
CA HIS A 268 -17.03 19.49 -12.99
C HIS A 268 -15.62 19.08 -13.44
N THR A 269 -14.91 19.91 -14.20
CA THR A 269 -13.54 19.60 -14.69
C THR A 269 -12.55 19.33 -13.56
N VAL A 270 -12.82 19.84 -12.36
CA VAL A 270 -12.01 19.52 -11.17
C VAL A 270 -12.02 18.03 -10.85
N MET A 271 -13.11 17.30 -11.13
CA MET A 271 -13.18 15.85 -10.97
C MET A 271 -12.29 15.11 -11.97
N ASP A 272 -12.17 15.66 -13.19
CA ASP A 272 -11.30 15.11 -14.24
C ASP A 272 -9.82 15.26 -13.84
N TRP A 273 -9.43 16.38 -13.22
CA TRP A 273 -8.09 16.57 -12.67
C TRP A 273 -7.77 15.55 -11.57
N LEU A 274 -8.68 15.35 -10.61
CA LEU A 274 -8.53 14.30 -9.57
C LEU A 274 -8.39 12.92 -10.21
N GLY A 275 -9.27 12.62 -11.18
CA GLY A 275 -9.26 11.36 -11.90
C GLY A 275 -7.94 11.11 -12.62
N VAL A 276 -7.42 12.09 -13.35
CA VAL A 276 -6.18 11.91 -14.12
C VAL A 276 -4.95 11.73 -13.23
N TYR A 277 -4.86 12.45 -12.10
CA TYR A 277 -3.75 12.26 -11.15
C TYR A 277 -3.78 10.87 -10.53
N ALA A 278 -4.96 10.39 -10.09
CA ALA A 278 -5.09 9.05 -9.55
C ALA A 278 -4.80 7.96 -10.57
N MET A 279 -5.29 8.12 -11.82
CA MET A 279 -5.01 7.19 -12.91
C MET A 279 -3.53 7.15 -13.26
N ALA A 280 -2.84 8.31 -13.31
CA ALA A 280 -1.41 8.39 -13.59
C ALA A 280 -0.59 7.55 -12.61
N VAL A 281 -0.86 7.66 -11.30
CA VAL A 281 -0.20 6.85 -10.27
C VAL A 281 -0.52 5.36 -10.44
N ASN A 282 -1.80 5.02 -10.69
CA ASN A 282 -2.17 3.59 -10.81
C ASN A 282 -1.68 2.94 -12.10
N GLU A 283 -1.57 3.68 -13.18
CA GLU A 283 -0.95 3.21 -14.41
C GLU A 283 0.57 2.99 -14.22
N GLU A 284 1.25 3.87 -13.46
CA GLU A 284 2.63 3.64 -13.06
C GLU A 284 2.76 2.41 -12.14
N ASN A 285 1.88 2.29 -11.15
CA ASN A 285 1.84 1.11 -10.29
C ASN A 285 1.68 -0.18 -11.10
N ALA A 286 0.71 -0.21 -12.03
CA ALA A 286 0.46 -1.37 -12.88
C ALA A 286 1.62 -1.68 -13.84
N GLY A 287 2.39 -0.66 -14.22
CA GLY A 287 3.59 -0.78 -15.05
C GLY A 287 4.85 -1.20 -14.30
N GLY A 288 4.79 -1.43 -12.98
CA GLY A 288 5.96 -1.74 -12.15
C GLY A 288 6.80 -0.51 -11.80
N GLY A 289 6.25 0.71 -11.98
CA GLY A 289 6.91 1.96 -11.66
C GLY A 289 7.10 2.19 -10.15
N ARG A 290 7.87 3.22 -9.80
CA ARG A 290 8.06 3.64 -8.41
C ARG A 290 6.80 4.33 -7.90
N VAL A 291 6.26 3.84 -6.78
CA VAL A 291 5.04 4.35 -6.14
C VAL A 291 5.24 4.47 -4.63
N VAL A 292 4.35 5.21 -3.98
CA VAL A 292 4.21 5.17 -2.52
C VAL A 292 3.00 4.33 -2.18
N THR A 293 3.18 3.27 -1.41
CA THR A 293 2.08 2.53 -0.78
C THR A 293 1.25 3.48 0.09
N ALA A 294 -0.08 3.59 -0.14
CA ALA A 294 -0.91 4.61 0.52
C ALA A 294 -2.40 4.21 0.67
N PRO A 295 -2.81 3.33 1.61
CA PRO A 295 -1.99 2.46 2.46
C PRO A 295 -1.56 1.16 1.77
N THR A 296 -2.04 0.89 0.54
CA THR A 296 -1.64 -0.24 -0.31
C THR A 296 -1.26 0.27 -1.71
N ASN A 297 -0.60 -0.57 -2.51
CA ASN A 297 -0.32 -0.23 -3.90
C ASN A 297 -1.62 -0.20 -4.74
N GLY A 298 -2.59 -1.08 -4.45
CA GLY A 298 -3.88 -1.08 -5.13
C GLY A 298 -4.66 0.22 -4.97
N ALA A 299 -4.39 0.98 -3.91
CA ALA A 299 -5.00 2.27 -3.61
C ALA A 299 -4.02 3.46 -3.68
N ALA A 300 -2.83 3.27 -4.25
CA ALA A 300 -1.74 4.24 -4.24
C ALA A 300 -2.07 5.58 -4.93
N GLY A 301 -3.10 5.63 -5.77
CA GLY A 301 -3.47 6.83 -6.53
C GLY A 301 -4.29 7.85 -5.76
N VAL A 302 -5.05 7.44 -4.74
CA VAL A 302 -6.02 8.33 -4.06
C VAL A 302 -5.33 9.48 -3.34
N ILE A 303 -4.40 9.16 -2.44
CA ILE A 303 -3.73 10.17 -1.60
C ILE A 303 -2.87 11.14 -2.42
N PRO A 304 -2.01 10.69 -3.34
CA PRO A 304 -1.26 11.61 -4.20
C PRO A 304 -2.15 12.52 -5.04
N ALA A 305 -3.26 11.99 -5.59
CA ALA A 305 -4.19 12.78 -6.39
C ALA A 305 -4.86 13.90 -5.58
N VAL A 306 -5.30 13.60 -4.36
CA VAL A 306 -5.94 14.61 -3.49
C VAL A 306 -4.92 15.61 -2.95
N THR A 307 -3.68 15.19 -2.65
CA THR A 307 -2.59 16.11 -2.26
C THR A 307 -2.20 17.03 -3.43
N ARG A 308 -2.13 16.50 -4.66
CA ARG A 308 -1.88 17.32 -5.84
C ARG A 308 -3.04 18.28 -6.12
N TYR A 309 -4.29 17.83 -5.95
CA TYR A 309 -5.46 18.69 -6.00
C TYR A 309 -5.38 19.83 -4.97
N TYR A 310 -4.95 19.53 -3.74
CA TYR A 310 -4.74 20.57 -2.73
C TYR A 310 -3.78 21.66 -3.24
N LEU A 311 -2.65 21.27 -3.81
CA LEU A 311 -1.66 22.23 -4.34
C LEU A 311 -2.16 23.03 -5.55
N ASP A 312 -2.81 22.37 -6.51
CA ASP A 312 -3.12 22.98 -7.79
C ASP A 312 -4.45 23.77 -7.76
N HIS A 313 -5.38 23.45 -6.83
CA HIS A 313 -6.74 23.96 -6.86
C HIS A 313 -7.23 24.61 -5.56
N CYS A 314 -6.51 24.45 -4.44
CA CYS A 314 -6.91 25.08 -3.20
C CYS A 314 -6.15 26.40 -2.97
N PRO A 315 -6.83 27.48 -2.55
CA PRO A 315 -6.16 28.72 -2.16
C PRO A 315 -5.21 28.49 -1.00
N ASP A 316 -4.10 29.25 -0.96
CA ASP A 316 -3.12 29.25 0.12
C ASP A 316 -2.44 27.90 0.41
N ALA A 317 -2.54 26.94 -0.52
CA ALA A 317 -1.85 25.67 -0.40
C ALA A 317 -0.33 25.85 -0.31
N ASN A 318 0.30 25.09 0.61
CA ASN A 318 1.72 25.21 0.90
C ASN A 318 2.29 23.88 1.45
N GLU A 319 3.62 23.82 1.63
CA GLU A 319 4.32 22.61 2.09
C GLU A 319 3.89 22.16 3.51
N GLU A 320 3.61 23.09 4.40
CA GLU A 320 3.14 22.76 5.75
C GLU A 320 1.76 22.10 5.73
N GLY A 321 0.88 22.54 4.82
CA GLY A 321 -0.39 21.87 4.58
C GLY A 321 -0.24 20.45 4.02
N ILE A 322 0.78 20.18 3.19
CA ILE A 322 1.10 18.82 2.75
C ILE A 322 1.53 17.93 3.93
N ARG A 323 2.40 18.44 4.81
CA ARG A 323 2.84 17.72 6.00
C ARG A 323 1.66 17.44 6.94
N THR A 324 0.81 18.45 7.17
CA THR A 324 -0.44 18.31 7.92
C THR A 324 -1.36 17.24 7.30
N PHE A 325 -1.52 17.26 5.99
CA PHE A 325 -2.28 16.26 5.25
C PHE A 325 -1.75 14.85 5.50
N LEU A 326 -0.46 14.61 5.25
CA LEU A 326 0.13 13.27 5.34
C LEU A 326 0.15 12.73 6.77
N LEU A 327 0.44 13.57 7.77
CA LEU A 327 0.40 13.20 9.19
C LEU A 327 -1.02 12.79 9.60
N THR A 328 -2.03 13.61 9.23
CA THR A 328 -3.44 13.32 9.54
C THR A 328 -3.90 12.04 8.83
N ALA A 329 -3.59 11.90 7.55
CA ALA A 329 -3.91 10.70 6.79
C ALA A 329 -3.29 9.45 7.42
N ALA A 330 -2.03 9.52 7.87
CA ALA A 330 -1.37 8.41 8.56
C ALA A 330 -2.00 8.06 9.91
N ALA A 331 -2.52 9.06 10.67
CA ALA A 331 -3.24 8.80 11.90
C ALA A 331 -4.52 7.99 11.64
N ILE A 332 -5.32 8.39 10.67
CA ILE A 332 -6.54 7.66 10.26
C ILE A 332 -6.20 6.26 9.74
N GLY A 333 -5.22 6.14 8.83
CA GLY A 333 -4.77 4.85 8.31
C GLY A 333 -4.27 3.90 9.39
N GLY A 334 -3.60 4.43 10.42
CA GLY A 334 -3.16 3.67 11.58
C GLY A 334 -4.31 3.10 12.40
N ILE A 335 -5.36 3.89 12.66
CA ILE A 335 -6.57 3.44 13.37
C ILE A 335 -7.30 2.36 12.56
N ILE A 336 -7.48 2.57 11.26
CA ILE A 336 -8.15 1.60 10.38
C ILE A 336 -7.37 0.26 10.36
N LYS A 337 -6.04 0.32 10.17
CA LYS A 337 -5.19 -0.87 10.15
C LYS A 337 -5.22 -1.63 11.47
N ALA A 338 -5.23 -0.92 12.61
CA ALA A 338 -5.23 -1.54 13.94
C ALA A 338 -6.56 -2.23 14.27
N ASN A 339 -7.68 -1.67 13.86
CA ASN A 339 -9.01 -2.10 14.28
C ASN A 339 -9.78 -2.92 13.21
N ALA A 340 -9.35 -2.85 11.96
CA ALA A 340 -9.92 -3.66 10.87
C ALA A 340 -8.79 -4.27 10.02
N SER A 341 -8.67 -3.86 8.77
CA SER A 341 -7.58 -4.21 7.86
C SER A 341 -7.48 -3.19 6.72
N ILE A 342 -6.29 -3.07 6.15
CA ILE A 342 -6.04 -2.32 4.92
C ILE A 342 -5.80 -3.26 3.71
N SER A 343 -6.00 -4.56 3.87
CA SER A 343 -5.69 -5.58 2.85
C SER A 343 -6.93 -5.97 2.06
N GLY A 344 -6.83 -5.93 0.73
CA GLY A 344 -7.88 -6.43 -0.17
C GLY A 344 -8.15 -7.93 -0.02
N ALA A 345 -7.12 -8.70 0.33
CA ALA A 345 -7.23 -10.14 0.60
C ALA A 345 -7.96 -10.48 1.91
N GLU A 346 -8.06 -9.54 2.85
CA GLU A 346 -8.77 -9.74 4.11
C GLU A 346 -10.19 -9.18 4.09
N VAL A 347 -10.36 -7.95 3.58
CA VAL A 347 -11.63 -7.22 3.69
C VAL A 347 -12.13 -6.65 2.36
N GLY A 348 -11.52 -6.99 1.23
CA GLY A 348 -11.89 -6.40 -0.06
C GLY A 348 -11.34 -4.99 -0.27
N CYS A 349 -11.72 -4.35 -1.38
CA CYS A 349 -11.28 -2.98 -1.71
C CYS A 349 -11.83 -1.89 -0.77
N GLN A 350 -12.83 -2.18 0.08
CA GLN A 350 -13.21 -1.26 1.15
C GLN A 350 -12.03 -1.00 2.10
N GLY A 351 -11.15 -1.99 2.34
CA GLY A 351 -9.92 -1.85 3.12
C GLY A 351 -8.81 -1.11 2.39
N GLU A 352 -8.77 -1.14 1.07
CA GLU A 352 -7.74 -0.46 0.27
C GLU A 352 -8.20 0.95 -0.14
N VAL A 353 -9.06 1.04 -1.14
CA VAL A 353 -9.56 2.32 -1.69
C VAL A 353 -10.41 3.06 -0.66
N GLY A 354 -11.22 2.34 0.13
CA GLY A 354 -12.03 2.95 1.19
C GLY A 354 -11.14 3.58 2.27
N SER A 355 -10.11 2.88 2.75
CA SER A 355 -9.14 3.43 3.69
C SER A 355 -8.38 4.61 3.11
N ALA A 356 -7.88 4.50 1.86
CA ALA A 356 -7.17 5.59 1.20
C ALA A 356 -8.05 6.84 1.03
N SER A 357 -9.34 6.66 0.70
CA SER A 357 -10.30 7.76 0.58
C SER A 357 -10.59 8.43 1.92
N ALA A 358 -10.76 7.65 3.00
CA ALA A 358 -10.92 8.16 4.35
C ALA A 358 -9.67 8.96 4.82
N MET A 359 -8.48 8.41 4.58
CA MET A 359 -7.20 9.05 4.87
C MET A 359 -7.05 10.36 4.10
N ALA A 360 -7.38 10.35 2.81
CA ALA A 360 -7.28 11.53 1.95
C ALA A 360 -8.32 12.62 2.31
N ALA A 361 -9.53 12.22 2.66
CA ALA A 361 -10.59 13.15 3.10
C ALA A 361 -10.18 13.85 4.40
N ALA A 362 -9.71 13.09 5.38
CA ALA A 362 -9.19 13.63 6.64
C ALA A 362 -7.99 14.54 6.43
N GLY A 363 -7.02 14.11 5.62
CA GLY A 363 -5.82 14.89 5.31
C GLY A 363 -6.15 16.21 4.63
N LEU A 364 -7.05 16.21 3.64
CA LEU A 364 -7.51 17.42 2.97
C LEU A 364 -8.27 18.35 3.91
N CYS A 365 -9.19 17.80 4.72
CA CYS A 365 -9.96 18.55 5.69
C CYS A 365 -9.02 19.27 6.69
N ALA A 366 -8.01 18.58 7.23
CA ALA A 366 -7.01 19.14 8.13
C ALA A 366 -6.14 20.21 7.44
N ALA A 367 -5.66 19.96 6.22
CA ALA A 367 -4.85 20.92 5.46
C ALA A 367 -5.62 22.20 5.11
N LEU A 368 -6.94 22.12 5.03
CA LEU A 368 -7.84 23.27 4.80
C LEU A 368 -8.31 23.93 6.11
N GLY A 369 -7.76 23.55 7.28
CA GLY A 369 -8.02 24.17 8.58
C GLY A 369 -9.25 23.63 9.30
N GLY A 370 -9.75 22.45 8.96
CA GLY A 370 -10.86 21.80 9.67
C GLY A 370 -10.50 21.42 11.10
N SER A 371 -11.49 21.44 12.00
CA SER A 371 -11.35 20.96 13.38
C SER A 371 -11.13 19.46 13.42
N ASN A 372 -10.66 18.93 14.56
CA ASN A 372 -10.47 17.48 14.71
C ASN A 372 -11.78 16.70 14.47
N GLU A 373 -12.92 17.23 14.90
CA GLU A 373 -14.25 16.65 14.69
C GLU A 373 -14.65 16.67 13.21
N GLN A 374 -14.36 17.76 12.48
CA GLN A 374 -14.57 17.82 11.03
C GLN A 374 -13.67 16.86 10.28
N VAL A 375 -12.42 16.71 10.71
CA VAL A 375 -11.45 15.75 10.13
C VAL A 375 -11.92 14.32 10.31
N GLU A 376 -12.40 13.96 11.50
CA GLU A 376 -12.93 12.62 11.78
C GLU A 376 -14.22 12.37 10.96
N ASN A 377 -15.13 13.34 10.89
CA ASN A 377 -16.34 13.25 10.07
C ASN A 377 -16.01 13.10 8.56
N ALA A 378 -15.00 13.81 8.05
CA ALA A 378 -14.56 13.63 6.66
C ALA A 378 -14.08 12.20 6.39
N ALA A 379 -13.31 11.63 7.31
CA ALA A 379 -12.85 10.24 7.21
C ALA A 379 -14.02 9.25 7.25
N GLU A 380 -14.96 9.46 8.16
CA GLU A 380 -16.17 8.66 8.31
C GLU A 380 -17.00 8.65 7.02
N ILE A 381 -17.40 9.83 6.49
CA ILE A 381 -18.18 9.94 5.25
C ILE A 381 -17.49 9.20 4.10
N ALA A 382 -16.18 9.37 3.96
CA ALA A 382 -15.45 8.71 2.89
C ALA A 382 -15.41 7.18 3.08
N LEU A 383 -15.23 6.67 4.30
CA LEU A 383 -15.15 5.23 4.56
C LEU A 383 -16.51 4.56 4.38
N GLU A 384 -17.58 5.12 4.96
CA GLU A 384 -18.92 4.52 4.88
C GLU A 384 -19.39 4.31 3.44
N HIS A 385 -19.05 5.25 2.53
CA HIS A 385 -19.40 5.16 1.11
C HIS A 385 -18.56 4.16 0.30
N HIS A 386 -17.66 3.44 0.95
CA HIS A 386 -16.88 2.34 0.38
C HIS A 386 -17.20 0.98 1.01
N LEU A 387 -18.06 0.92 2.04
CA LEU A 387 -18.45 -0.33 2.69
C LEU A 387 -19.05 -1.32 1.69
N GLY A 388 -18.64 -2.59 1.80
CA GLY A 388 -19.07 -3.67 0.90
C GLY A 388 -18.33 -3.75 -0.44
N MET A 389 -17.33 -2.91 -0.71
CA MET A 389 -16.58 -2.93 -1.97
C MET A 389 -15.68 -4.17 -2.03
N THR A 390 -15.94 -5.02 -3.02
CA THR A 390 -15.18 -6.25 -3.30
C THR A 390 -13.79 -5.97 -3.87
N CYS A 391 -12.87 -6.94 -3.78
CA CYS A 391 -11.58 -6.94 -4.47
C CYS A 391 -11.56 -8.09 -5.50
N ASP A 392 -11.89 -7.78 -6.73
CA ASP A 392 -12.15 -8.70 -7.83
C ASP A 392 -11.41 -8.29 -9.12
N PRO A 393 -10.07 -8.09 -9.07
CA PRO A 393 -9.31 -7.60 -10.22
C PRO A 393 -9.31 -8.64 -11.35
N ILE A 394 -9.51 -8.16 -12.59
CA ILE A 394 -9.55 -9.02 -13.77
C ILE A 394 -8.17 -9.62 -14.01
N ALA A 395 -8.12 -10.93 -14.21
CA ALA A 395 -6.89 -11.72 -14.36
C ALA A 395 -5.88 -11.52 -13.20
N GLY A 396 -6.33 -11.08 -12.03
CA GLY A 396 -5.46 -10.78 -10.89
C GLY A 396 -4.58 -9.54 -11.07
N LEU A 397 -4.83 -8.71 -12.08
CA LEU A 397 -4.00 -7.55 -12.39
C LEU A 397 -4.55 -6.28 -11.71
N VAL A 398 -3.67 -5.50 -11.07
CA VAL A 398 -4.00 -4.21 -10.43
C VAL A 398 -4.22 -3.13 -11.52
N GLN A 399 -5.14 -3.39 -12.43
CA GLN A 399 -5.48 -2.54 -13.58
C GLN A 399 -6.98 -2.23 -13.61
N VAL A 400 -7.81 -3.25 -13.86
CA VAL A 400 -9.26 -3.11 -13.94
C VAL A 400 -9.90 -3.94 -12.83
N PRO A 401 -10.69 -3.34 -11.96
CA PRO A 401 -11.18 -1.94 -11.94
C PRO A 401 -10.32 -0.97 -11.12
N CYS A 402 -9.14 -1.35 -10.67
CA CYS A 402 -8.35 -0.62 -9.66
C CYS A 402 -8.05 0.84 -10.08
N ILE A 403 -7.65 1.07 -11.33
CA ILE A 403 -7.30 2.40 -11.86
C ILE A 403 -8.50 3.35 -11.70
N GLU A 404 -9.70 2.91 -12.08
CA GLU A 404 -10.92 3.73 -12.01
C GLU A 404 -11.45 3.88 -10.59
N ARG A 405 -11.32 2.83 -9.75
CA ARG A 405 -11.68 2.89 -8.33
C ARG A 405 -10.89 3.97 -7.59
N ASN A 406 -9.59 4.12 -7.90
CA ASN A 406 -8.78 5.18 -7.31
C ASN A 406 -9.21 6.58 -7.78
N ALA A 407 -9.53 6.76 -9.06
CA ALA A 407 -10.04 8.03 -9.57
C ALA A 407 -11.32 8.46 -8.84
N LEU A 408 -12.29 7.54 -8.72
CA LEU A 408 -13.53 7.81 -7.98
C LEU A 408 -13.31 7.93 -6.48
N GLY A 409 -12.37 7.19 -5.91
CA GLY A 409 -11.98 7.31 -4.50
C GLY A 409 -11.44 8.70 -4.16
N ALA A 410 -10.63 9.29 -5.04
CA ALA A 410 -10.12 10.65 -4.89
C ALA A 410 -11.25 11.69 -4.94
N VAL A 411 -12.21 11.53 -5.87
CA VAL A 411 -13.39 12.42 -5.97
C VAL A 411 -14.25 12.33 -4.70
N LYS A 412 -14.51 11.12 -4.20
CA LYS A 412 -15.24 10.91 -2.94
C LYS A 412 -14.53 11.56 -1.75
N ALA A 413 -13.21 11.45 -1.68
CA ALA A 413 -12.41 12.06 -0.60
C ALA A 413 -12.56 13.58 -0.56
N VAL A 414 -12.46 14.25 -1.71
CA VAL A 414 -12.66 15.72 -1.80
C VAL A 414 -14.09 16.11 -1.46
N THR A 415 -15.07 15.32 -1.90
CA THR A 415 -16.48 15.55 -1.57
C THR A 415 -16.74 15.41 -0.08
N ALA A 416 -16.20 14.36 0.56
CA ALA A 416 -16.33 14.14 2.00
C ALA A 416 -15.68 15.26 2.83
N ALA A 417 -14.46 15.68 2.48
CA ALA A 417 -13.81 16.82 3.11
C ALA A 417 -14.62 18.12 2.97
N SER A 418 -15.17 18.38 1.77
CA SER A 418 -16.01 19.55 1.52
C SER A 418 -17.29 19.54 2.35
N LEU A 419 -17.95 18.40 2.49
CA LEU A 419 -19.15 18.27 3.33
C LEU A 419 -18.83 18.50 4.79
N ALA A 420 -17.80 17.87 5.32
CA ALA A 420 -17.39 18.00 6.72
C ALA A 420 -17.00 19.44 7.08
N LEU A 421 -16.25 20.13 6.21
CA LEU A 421 -15.85 21.53 6.41
C LEU A 421 -17.02 22.51 6.44
N ARG A 422 -18.18 22.16 5.86
CA ARG A 422 -19.40 22.98 5.89
C ARG A 422 -20.27 22.72 7.12
N GLY A 423 -20.02 21.63 7.84
CA GLY A 423 -20.65 21.27 9.10
C GLY A 423 -19.90 21.84 10.30
N ASP A 424 -20.40 21.58 11.49
CA ASP A 424 -19.79 21.92 12.76
C ASP A 424 -18.99 20.76 13.38
N GLY A 425 -18.81 19.67 12.64
CA GLY A 425 -18.15 18.43 13.08
C GLY A 425 -19.09 17.46 13.82
N SER A 426 -20.32 17.85 14.12
CA SER A 426 -21.29 16.92 14.72
C SER A 426 -21.88 15.99 13.66
N HIS A 427 -21.90 14.70 13.92
CA HIS A 427 -22.43 13.67 13.04
C HIS A 427 -22.93 12.46 13.82
N PHE A 428 -23.74 11.60 13.17
CA PHE A 428 -24.43 10.52 13.85
C PHE A 428 -23.61 9.22 13.92
N VAL A 429 -22.90 8.89 12.84
CA VAL A 429 -22.09 7.67 12.74
C VAL A 429 -20.65 8.00 13.06
N PRO A 430 -20.04 7.47 14.14
CA PRO A 430 -18.63 7.69 14.42
C PRO A 430 -17.74 6.87 13.49
N LEU A 431 -16.55 7.36 13.18
CA LEU A 431 -15.57 6.65 12.35
C LEU A 431 -15.24 5.26 12.90
N ASP A 432 -15.16 5.08 14.22
CA ASP A 432 -14.95 3.78 14.85
C ASP A 432 -16.08 2.79 14.51
N GLY A 433 -17.32 3.26 14.36
CA GLY A 433 -18.45 2.45 13.91
C GLY A 433 -18.32 2.00 12.45
N CYS A 434 -17.84 2.86 11.56
CA CYS A 434 -17.57 2.51 10.17
C CYS A 434 -16.41 1.50 10.05
N ILE A 435 -15.35 1.67 10.84
CA ILE A 435 -14.22 0.75 10.87
C ILE A 435 -14.65 -0.65 11.35
N GLU A 436 -15.47 -0.73 12.40
CA GLU A 436 -16.00 -2.00 12.87
C GLU A 436 -16.94 -2.63 11.84
N THR A 437 -17.79 -1.84 11.18
CA THR A 437 -18.65 -2.33 10.09
C THR A 437 -17.82 -2.88 8.93
N MET A 438 -16.72 -2.19 8.55
CA MET A 438 -15.80 -2.69 7.53
C MET A 438 -15.14 -4.02 7.94
N ARG A 439 -14.77 -4.17 9.21
CA ARG A 439 -14.22 -5.43 9.75
C ARG A 439 -15.23 -6.56 9.65
N GLN A 440 -16.49 -6.33 10.05
CA GLN A 440 -17.57 -7.32 10.02
C GLN A 440 -17.94 -7.70 8.58
N THR A 441 -18.18 -6.73 7.71
CA THR A 441 -18.48 -6.99 6.29
C THR A 441 -17.32 -7.70 5.58
N GLY A 442 -16.09 -7.43 5.99
CA GLY A 442 -14.91 -8.15 5.51
C GLY A 442 -14.92 -9.62 5.93
N LEU A 443 -15.32 -9.94 7.16
CA LEU A 443 -15.46 -11.32 7.62
C LEU A 443 -16.61 -12.07 6.89
N ASP A 444 -17.71 -11.37 6.63
CA ASP A 444 -18.90 -11.94 5.95
C ASP A 444 -18.70 -12.05 4.43
N MET A 445 -17.73 -11.29 3.86
CA MET A 445 -17.43 -11.33 2.43
C MET A 445 -16.86 -12.68 2.03
N SER A 446 -17.45 -13.30 1.01
CA SER A 446 -16.94 -14.57 0.45
C SER A 446 -15.53 -14.42 -0.09
N GLU A 447 -14.70 -15.45 0.10
CA GLU A 447 -13.30 -15.49 -0.36
C GLU A 447 -13.13 -15.20 -1.86
N GLN A 448 -14.12 -15.53 -2.69
CA GLN A 448 -14.11 -15.24 -4.13
C GLN A 448 -14.07 -13.72 -4.45
N TYR A 449 -14.36 -12.86 -3.48
CA TYR A 449 -14.36 -11.39 -3.60
C TYR A 449 -13.18 -10.73 -2.88
N LYS A 450 -12.20 -11.51 -2.43
CA LYS A 450 -11.04 -11.07 -1.64
C LYS A 450 -9.72 -11.31 -2.38
N GLU A 451 -9.50 -10.58 -3.47
CA GLU A 451 -8.24 -10.61 -4.25
C GLU A 451 -7.88 -12.02 -4.79
N THR A 452 -8.91 -12.85 -5.09
CA THR A 452 -8.70 -14.20 -5.63
C THR A 452 -8.95 -14.28 -7.14
N SER A 453 -9.59 -13.27 -7.72
CA SER A 453 -10.02 -13.26 -9.13
C SER A 453 -10.90 -14.46 -9.55
N THR A 454 -11.58 -15.08 -8.57
CA THR A 454 -12.47 -16.24 -8.78
C THR A 454 -13.95 -15.87 -8.72
N GLY A 455 -14.28 -14.57 -8.60
CA GLY A 455 -15.64 -14.03 -8.53
C GLY A 455 -15.73 -12.59 -9.03
N GLY A 456 -16.92 -12.01 -8.96
CA GLY A 456 -17.18 -10.61 -9.30
C GLY A 456 -16.85 -10.27 -10.75
N LEU A 457 -16.22 -9.10 -10.96
CA LEU A 457 -15.84 -8.63 -12.31
C LEU A 457 -14.86 -9.58 -13.00
N ALA A 458 -13.99 -10.24 -12.25
CA ALA A 458 -12.99 -11.14 -12.82
C ALA A 458 -13.57 -12.29 -13.64
N VAL A 459 -14.79 -12.76 -13.33
CA VAL A 459 -15.44 -13.91 -13.98
C VAL A 459 -16.64 -13.50 -14.84
N ASN A 460 -17.08 -12.25 -14.78
CA ASN A 460 -18.27 -11.76 -15.51
C ASN A 460 -17.91 -10.97 -16.78
N ILE A 461 -16.64 -10.89 -17.13
CA ILE A 461 -16.20 -10.31 -18.39
C ILE A 461 -15.98 -11.45 -19.39
N VAL A 462 -16.72 -11.40 -20.50
CA VAL A 462 -16.52 -12.33 -21.61
C VAL A 462 -15.24 -11.89 -22.32
N GLU A 463 -14.19 -12.71 -22.26
CA GLU A 463 -13.06 -12.56 -23.18
C GLU A 463 -13.56 -12.82 -24.60
N CYS A 464 -13.63 -11.77 -25.42
CA CYS A 464 -13.90 -11.87 -26.84
C CYS A 464 -12.62 -12.07 -27.63
#